data_d4e741a07a7f8e48acbe2dcf076ef1b9
#
_entry.id   d4e741a07a7f8e48acbe2dcf076ef1b9
#
_cell.length_a   1.000
_cell.length_b   1.000
_cell.length_c   1.000
_cell.angle_alpha   90.00
_cell.angle_beta   90.00
_cell.angle_gamma   90.00
#
_symmetry.space_group_name_H-M   'P 1'
#
loop_
_entity.id
_entity.type
_entity.pdbx_description
1 polymer ?
#
loop_
_entity_poly.entity_id
_entity_poly.type
_entity_poly.pdbx_seq_one_letter_code
_entity_poly.pdbx_strand_id
1 'polypeptide(L)'
;MSNTHKKLIILGSGPAGYAASIYAARAGLNPALITGTEVGGQLTTTTEVENWPGDSDDLQGPELMERMQKHALKFDVEIINDHIHETNLTDEIKTLNGNSSWTCDALIIATGASAKYLGRPSEERFLGKGVSACATCDGFFYKDQEVAVIGGGNTAAEEALYLSRICSKVHLIPVSYTHLRAHETGN
;
A
#
# COMPACT_ATOMS: atom_id res chain seq x y z
N MET A 1 26.18 -14.53 11.17
CA MET A 1 24.85 -14.68 10.53
C MET A 1 25.10 -14.99 9.06
N SER A 2 24.51 -16.02 8.50
CA SER A 2 24.69 -16.33 7.08
C SER A 2 23.97 -15.28 6.25
N ASN A 3 24.71 -14.54 5.45
CA ASN A 3 24.14 -13.56 4.53
C ASN A 3 23.63 -14.33 3.29
N THR A 4 22.32 -14.33 3.06
CA THR A 4 21.71 -15.05 1.93
C THR A 4 21.56 -14.07 0.76
N HIS A 5 22.24 -14.36 -0.36
CA HIS A 5 22.18 -13.57 -1.57
C HIS A 5 21.07 -14.01 -2.50
N LYS A 6 20.33 -13.05 -3.07
CA LYS A 6 19.30 -13.24 -4.11
C LYS A 6 19.56 -12.27 -5.27
N LYS A 7 19.33 -12.69 -6.50
CA LYS A 7 19.46 -11.78 -7.65
C LYS A 7 18.46 -10.64 -7.58
N LEU A 8 17.22 -10.95 -7.22
CA LEU A 8 16.14 -9.96 -7.09
C LEU A 8 15.36 -10.21 -5.80
N ILE A 9 15.26 -9.17 -4.98
CA ILE A 9 14.34 -9.14 -3.84
C ILE A 9 13.21 -8.17 -4.13
N ILE A 10 12.00 -8.58 -3.76
CA ILE A 10 10.79 -7.74 -3.75
C ILE A 10 10.39 -7.57 -2.29
N LEU A 11 10.34 -6.35 -1.82
CA LEU A 11 10.04 -6.02 -0.43
C LEU A 11 8.60 -5.56 -0.29
N GLY A 12 7.79 -6.38 0.36
CA GLY A 12 6.35 -6.17 0.58
C GLY A 12 5.48 -7.17 -0.18
N SER A 13 4.46 -7.69 0.50
CA SER A 13 3.52 -8.71 0.02
C SER A 13 2.12 -8.18 -0.30
N GLY A 14 1.97 -6.88 -0.47
CA GLY A 14 0.74 -6.29 -0.99
C GLY A 14 0.54 -6.58 -2.48
N PRO A 15 -0.54 -6.07 -3.10
CA PRO A 15 -0.83 -6.29 -4.52
C PRO A 15 0.33 -5.96 -5.45
N ALA A 16 1.04 -4.86 -5.18
CA ALA A 16 2.19 -4.43 -5.96
C ALA A 16 3.35 -5.44 -5.89
N GLY A 17 3.64 -5.96 -4.68
CA GLY A 17 4.69 -6.95 -4.47
C GLY A 17 4.38 -8.28 -5.15
N TYR A 18 3.17 -8.80 -4.99
CA TYR A 18 2.76 -10.02 -5.69
C TYR A 18 2.74 -9.84 -7.22
N ALA A 19 2.21 -8.72 -7.72
CA ALA A 19 2.23 -8.45 -9.15
C ALA A 19 3.66 -8.42 -9.70
N ALA A 20 4.56 -7.68 -9.05
CA ALA A 20 5.97 -7.62 -9.42
C ALA A 20 6.64 -9.01 -9.39
N SER A 21 6.37 -9.81 -8.36
CA SER A 21 6.97 -11.14 -8.22
C SER A 21 6.52 -12.12 -9.30
N ILE A 22 5.24 -12.10 -9.67
CA ILE A 22 4.69 -12.92 -10.75
C ILE A 22 5.39 -12.60 -12.08
N TYR A 23 5.49 -11.31 -12.43
CA TYR A 23 6.12 -10.92 -13.70
C TYR A 23 7.63 -11.16 -13.69
N ALA A 24 8.31 -10.94 -12.57
CA ALA A 24 9.73 -11.25 -12.43
C ALA A 24 10.00 -12.76 -12.58
N ALA A 25 9.19 -13.62 -11.95
CA ALA A 25 9.29 -15.07 -12.09
C ALA A 25 9.05 -15.52 -13.53
N ARG A 26 8.03 -14.97 -14.19
CA ARG A 26 7.74 -15.25 -15.61
C ARG A 26 8.86 -14.78 -16.55
N ALA A 27 9.64 -13.79 -16.15
CA ALA A 27 10.83 -13.34 -16.87
C ALA A 27 12.09 -14.16 -16.54
N GLY A 28 11.99 -15.22 -15.72
CA GLY A 28 13.10 -16.10 -15.35
C GLY A 28 14.09 -15.48 -14.35
N LEU A 29 13.67 -14.46 -13.59
CA LEU A 29 14.54 -13.75 -12.64
C LEU A 29 14.65 -14.42 -11.27
N ASN A 30 13.85 -15.47 -11.00
CA ASN A 30 13.80 -16.18 -9.72
C ASN A 30 13.75 -15.24 -8.50
N PRO A 31 12.71 -14.41 -8.38
CA PRO A 31 12.62 -13.43 -7.33
C PRO A 31 12.35 -14.07 -5.97
N ALA A 32 12.89 -13.44 -4.90
CA ALA A 32 12.45 -13.66 -3.53
C ALA A 32 11.55 -12.49 -3.09
N LEU A 33 10.40 -12.80 -2.49
CA LEU A 33 9.48 -11.81 -1.94
C LEU A 33 9.54 -11.86 -0.42
N ILE A 34 9.93 -10.75 0.22
CA ILE A 34 9.94 -10.60 1.68
C ILE A 34 8.64 -9.92 2.09
N THR A 35 7.86 -10.58 2.95
CA THR A 35 6.46 -10.21 3.20
C THR A 35 6.27 -8.94 4.02
N GLY A 36 7.15 -8.65 4.95
CA GLY A 36 6.91 -7.69 6.02
C GLY A 36 6.10 -8.30 7.18
N THR A 37 5.62 -7.47 8.09
CA THR A 37 4.82 -7.90 9.26
C THR A 37 3.38 -8.24 8.89
N GLU A 38 2.80 -7.55 7.92
CA GLU A 38 1.41 -7.72 7.46
C GLU A 38 1.42 -8.43 6.10
N VAL A 39 1.32 -9.78 6.13
CA VAL A 39 1.29 -10.59 4.91
C VAL A 39 0.02 -10.30 4.12
N GLY A 40 0.17 -9.84 2.88
CA GLY A 40 -0.95 -9.40 2.04
C GLY A 40 -1.22 -7.89 2.12
N GLY A 41 -0.62 -7.19 3.11
CA GLY A 41 -0.75 -5.75 3.26
C GLY A 41 -2.16 -5.29 3.62
N GLN A 42 -2.47 -4.03 3.37
CA GLN A 42 -3.70 -3.38 3.83
C GLN A 42 -4.99 -4.02 3.30
N LEU A 43 -4.99 -4.65 2.13
CA LEU A 43 -6.19 -5.30 1.60
C LEU A 43 -6.68 -6.46 2.47
N THR A 44 -5.83 -7.04 3.32
CA THR A 44 -6.26 -8.09 4.26
C THR A 44 -7.22 -7.60 5.34
N THR A 45 -7.29 -6.29 5.56
CA THR A 45 -8.22 -5.65 6.50
C THR A 45 -9.39 -4.95 5.81
N THR A 46 -9.41 -4.95 4.47
CA THR A 46 -10.48 -4.36 3.66
C THR A 46 -11.58 -5.39 3.41
N THR A 47 -12.83 -5.02 3.56
CA THR A 47 -13.97 -5.89 3.26
C THR A 47 -14.20 -5.99 1.75
N GLU A 48 -14.95 -5.08 1.17
CA GLU A 48 -15.28 -5.10 -0.26
C GLU A 48 -14.23 -4.36 -1.08
N VAL A 49 -13.86 -4.94 -2.24
CA VAL A 49 -12.90 -4.37 -3.19
C VAL A 49 -13.59 -4.23 -4.54
N GLU A 50 -14.15 -3.06 -4.81
CA GLU A 50 -14.90 -2.79 -6.05
C GLU A 50 -14.03 -2.26 -7.20
N ASN A 51 -12.81 -1.83 -6.90
CA ASN A 51 -11.90 -1.20 -7.86
C ASN A 51 -10.78 -2.13 -8.36
N TRP A 52 -10.92 -3.44 -8.18
CA TRP A 52 -10.00 -4.42 -8.75
C TRP A 52 -10.50 -4.90 -10.12
N PRO A 53 -9.81 -4.54 -11.24
CA PRO A 53 -10.24 -4.97 -12.57
C PRO A 53 -10.15 -6.49 -12.73
N GLY A 54 -11.22 -7.10 -13.23
CA GLY A 54 -11.30 -8.53 -13.49
C GLY A 54 -12.13 -9.34 -12.48
N ASP A 55 -12.60 -8.69 -11.43
CA ASP A 55 -13.63 -9.20 -10.53
C ASP A 55 -14.78 -8.20 -10.46
N SER A 56 -16.02 -8.65 -10.66
CA SER A 56 -17.20 -7.79 -10.77
C SER A 56 -18.10 -7.81 -9.54
N ASP A 57 -18.03 -8.86 -8.72
CA ASP A 57 -19.01 -9.11 -7.68
C ASP A 57 -18.35 -9.56 -6.37
N ASP A 58 -18.73 -8.91 -5.28
CA ASP A 58 -18.48 -9.32 -3.88
C ASP A 58 -17.04 -9.71 -3.50
N LEU A 59 -16.04 -9.20 -4.23
CA LEU A 59 -14.64 -9.52 -3.94
C LEU A 59 -14.21 -8.96 -2.59
N GLN A 60 -13.74 -9.84 -1.70
CA GLN A 60 -13.21 -9.45 -0.41
C GLN A 60 -11.68 -9.30 -0.46
N GLY A 61 -11.16 -8.29 0.25
CA GLY A 61 -9.73 -8.01 0.26
C GLY A 61 -8.85 -9.21 0.66
N PRO A 62 -9.16 -9.94 1.75
CA PRO A 62 -8.40 -11.15 2.12
C PRO A 62 -8.40 -12.23 1.04
N GLU A 63 -9.53 -12.45 0.38
CA GLU A 63 -9.66 -13.42 -0.70
C GLU A 63 -8.77 -13.03 -1.90
N LEU A 64 -8.81 -11.76 -2.29
CA LEU A 64 -7.94 -11.26 -3.36
C LEU A 64 -6.47 -11.52 -3.04
N MET A 65 -6.04 -11.22 -1.81
CA MET A 65 -4.65 -11.40 -1.42
C MET A 65 -4.23 -12.88 -1.37
N GLU A 66 -5.11 -13.77 -0.94
CA GLU A 66 -4.89 -15.21 -1.00
C GLU A 66 -4.73 -15.70 -2.46
N ARG A 67 -5.58 -15.22 -3.36
CA ARG A 67 -5.51 -15.54 -4.80
C ARG A 67 -4.20 -15.05 -5.42
N MET A 68 -3.76 -13.83 -5.07
CA MET A 68 -2.48 -13.27 -5.54
C MET A 68 -1.28 -14.07 -5.01
N GLN A 69 -1.29 -14.47 -3.74
CA GLN A 69 -0.26 -15.31 -3.16
C GLN A 69 -0.18 -16.68 -3.86
N LYS A 70 -1.31 -17.35 -4.05
CA LYS A 70 -1.39 -18.61 -4.80
C LYS A 70 -0.86 -18.48 -6.23
N HIS A 71 -1.13 -17.32 -6.85
CA HIS A 71 -0.63 -17.02 -8.20
C HIS A 71 0.89 -16.85 -8.22
N ALA A 72 1.48 -16.17 -7.24
CA ALA A 72 2.93 -16.08 -7.10
C ALA A 72 3.59 -17.44 -6.88
N LEU A 73 3.04 -18.25 -5.98
CA LEU A 73 3.51 -19.62 -5.70
C LEU A 73 3.44 -20.54 -6.93
N LYS A 74 2.46 -20.36 -7.81
CA LYS A 74 2.36 -21.11 -9.07
C LYS A 74 3.58 -20.93 -9.99
N PHE A 75 4.30 -19.82 -9.86
CA PHE A 75 5.51 -19.52 -10.60
C PHE A 75 6.77 -19.66 -9.75
N ASP A 76 6.71 -20.47 -8.69
CA ASP A 76 7.82 -20.81 -7.81
C ASP A 76 8.50 -19.57 -7.17
N VAL A 77 7.71 -18.49 -6.92
CA VAL A 77 8.21 -17.34 -6.17
C VAL A 77 8.54 -17.77 -4.74
N GLU A 78 9.78 -17.55 -4.32
CA GLU A 78 10.18 -17.80 -2.93
C GLU A 78 9.59 -16.72 -2.03
N ILE A 79 8.64 -17.09 -1.15
CA ILE A 79 8.03 -16.18 -0.17
C ILE A 79 8.73 -16.34 1.18
N ILE A 80 9.28 -15.26 1.69
CA ILE A 80 10.08 -15.21 2.91
C ILE A 80 9.34 -14.37 3.94
N ASN A 81 9.04 -14.98 5.08
CA ASN A 81 8.45 -14.27 6.22
C ASN A 81 9.56 -13.60 7.03
N ASP A 82 9.83 -12.34 6.70
CA ASP A 82 10.79 -11.49 7.42
C ASP A 82 10.31 -10.04 7.38
N HIS A 83 10.82 -9.23 8.30
CA HIS A 83 10.58 -7.79 8.37
C HIS A 83 11.90 -7.03 8.31
N ILE A 84 12.09 -6.27 7.24
CA ILE A 84 13.30 -5.47 7.04
C ILE A 84 13.14 -4.13 7.75
N HIS A 85 14.07 -3.81 8.63
CA HIS A 85 14.10 -2.58 9.41
C HIS A 85 15.26 -1.64 9.03
N GLU A 86 16.24 -2.17 8.30
CA GLU A 86 17.41 -1.38 7.86
C GLU A 86 17.86 -1.83 6.47
N THR A 87 18.28 -0.87 5.64
CA THR A 87 18.79 -1.16 4.30
C THR A 87 20.02 -0.30 3.98
N ASN A 88 20.97 -0.86 3.23
CA ASN A 88 21.97 -0.09 2.52
C ASN A 88 21.77 -0.29 1.01
N LEU A 89 21.38 0.77 0.32
CA LEU A 89 21.01 0.77 -1.11
C LEU A 89 22.02 1.53 -1.98
N THR A 90 23.08 2.08 -1.38
CA THR A 90 24.06 2.90 -2.08
C THR A 90 25.08 2.08 -2.85
N ASP A 91 25.37 0.87 -2.38
CA ASP A 91 26.36 -0.02 -2.98
C ASP A 91 25.76 -0.79 -4.17
N GLU A 92 26.62 -1.36 -5.01
CA GLU A 92 26.21 -2.21 -6.13
C GLU A 92 25.36 -3.38 -5.63
N ILE A 93 25.84 -4.08 -4.58
CA ILE A 93 25.08 -5.12 -3.86
C ILE A 93 24.29 -4.46 -2.74
N LYS A 94 22.96 -4.57 -2.80
CA LYS A 94 22.05 -4.02 -1.79
C LYS A 94 22.05 -4.94 -0.56
N THR A 95 22.03 -4.34 0.63
CA THR A 95 21.95 -5.09 1.89
C THR A 95 20.63 -4.76 2.60
N LEU A 96 19.97 -5.78 3.12
CA LEU A 96 18.71 -5.67 3.87
C LEU A 96 18.88 -6.45 5.17
N ASN A 97 18.57 -5.81 6.29
CA ASN A 97 18.64 -6.39 7.62
C ASN A 97 17.25 -6.46 8.25
N GLY A 98 16.84 -7.67 8.57
CA GLY A 98 15.62 -8.01 9.28
C GLY A 98 15.93 -8.94 10.45
N ASN A 99 15.09 -9.97 10.63
CA ASN A 99 15.42 -11.09 11.51
C ASN A 99 16.63 -11.87 10.95
N SER A 100 16.79 -11.84 9.63
CA SER A 100 17.96 -12.34 8.91
C SER A 100 18.61 -11.24 8.08
N SER A 101 19.83 -11.50 7.59
CA SER A 101 20.54 -10.57 6.70
C SER A 101 20.49 -11.08 5.26
N TRP A 102 20.11 -10.22 4.35
CA TRP A 102 19.92 -10.50 2.93
C TRP A 102 20.79 -9.56 2.08
N THR A 103 21.21 -10.04 0.93
CA THR A 103 21.79 -9.18 -0.11
C THR A 103 21.13 -9.44 -1.44
N CYS A 104 21.11 -8.43 -2.33
CA CYS A 104 20.60 -8.61 -3.68
C CYS A 104 21.30 -7.69 -4.69
N ASP A 105 21.26 -8.11 -5.97
CA ASP A 105 21.72 -7.26 -7.08
C ASP A 105 20.68 -6.16 -7.37
N ALA A 106 19.39 -6.52 -7.33
CA ALA A 106 18.28 -5.60 -7.57
C ALA A 106 17.20 -5.72 -6.48
N LEU A 107 16.57 -4.59 -6.18
CA LEU A 107 15.50 -4.49 -5.20
C LEU A 107 14.30 -3.75 -5.80
N ILE A 108 13.11 -4.34 -5.61
CA ILE A 108 11.83 -3.66 -5.83
C ILE A 108 11.21 -3.36 -4.48
N ILE A 109 10.94 -2.08 -4.20
CA ILE A 109 10.30 -1.62 -2.96
C ILE A 109 8.80 -1.52 -3.23
N ALA A 110 8.02 -2.38 -2.56
CA ALA A 110 6.57 -2.46 -2.68
C ALA A 110 5.90 -2.47 -1.29
N THR A 111 6.46 -1.69 -0.36
CA THR A 111 6.09 -1.71 1.06
C THR A 111 4.76 -1.02 1.38
N GLY A 112 4.15 -0.38 0.39
CA GLY A 112 2.90 0.35 0.57
C GLY A 112 3.02 1.57 1.48
N ALA A 113 1.90 1.96 2.08
CA ALA A 113 1.82 3.04 3.04
C ALA A 113 0.76 2.71 4.09
N SER A 114 0.89 3.27 5.27
CA SER A 114 -0.12 3.19 6.31
C SER A 114 -0.81 4.54 6.49
N ALA A 115 -2.12 4.52 6.63
CA ALA A 115 -2.90 5.72 6.89
C ALA A 115 -2.55 6.31 8.26
N LYS A 116 -2.53 7.63 8.34
CA LYS A 116 -2.39 8.36 9.61
C LYS A 116 -3.77 8.85 10.04
N TYR A 117 -4.22 8.37 11.17
CA TYR A 117 -5.47 8.80 11.81
C TYR A 117 -5.21 9.84 12.89
N LEU A 118 -6.25 10.54 13.32
CA LEU A 118 -6.17 11.53 14.41
C LEU A 118 -6.02 10.88 15.79
N GLY A 119 -6.23 9.57 15.89
CA GLY A 119 -6.23 8.83 17.16
C GLY A 119 -7.48 9.07 18.01
N ARG A 120 -8.62 9.32 17.37
CA ARG A 120 -9.90 9.50 18.08
C ARG A 120 -10.64 8.16 18.17
N PRO A 121 -11.26 7.84 19.31
CA PRO A 121 -12.02 6.59 19.45
C PRO A 121 -13.17 6.44 18.42
N SER A 122 -13.68 7.56 17.92
CA SER A 122 -14.68 7.57 16.86
C SER A 122 -14.16 7.09 15.51
N GLU A 123 -12.87 7.25 15.23
CA GLU A 123 -12.28 6.79 13.96
C GLU A 123 -12.36 5.27 13.86
N GLU A 124 -11.94 4.55 14.88
CA GLU A 124 -12.03 3.08 14.92
C GLU A 124 -13.47 2.59 14.80
N ARG A 125 -14.40 3.27 15.50
CA ARG A 125 -15.82 2.90 15.49
C ARG A 125 -16.47 3.04 14.12
N PHE A 126 -16.06 4.04 13.35
CA PHE A 126 -16.67 4.39 12.07
C PHE A 126 -15.79 4.05 10.86
N LEU A 127 -14.66 3.36 11.08
CA LEU A 127 -13.79 2.91 9.99
C LEU A 127 -14.57 2.00 9.03
N GLY A 128 -14.57 2.33 7.74
CA GLY A 128 -15.40 1.68 6.71
C GLY A 128 -16.91 1.95 6.84
N LYS A 129 -17.34 2.84 7.76
CA LYS A 129 -18.74 3.21 8.01
C LYS A 129 -18.94 4.72 8.09
N GLY A 130 -18.15 5.48 7.36
CA GLY A 130 -18.15 6.94 7.37
C GLY A 130 -16.78 7.57 7.61
N VAL A 131 -15.81 6.82 8.10
CA VAL A 131 -14.39 7.20 8.20
C VAL A 131 -13.58 6.33 7.26
N SER A 132 -12.84 6.96 6.36
CA SER A 132 -11.93 6.33 5.42
C SER A 132 -10.63 7.11 5.34
N ALA A 133 -9.56 6.45 4.92
CA ALA A 133 -8.27 7.07 4.63
C ALA A 133 -7.92 6.99 3.12
N CYS A 134 -8.90 6.67 2.27
CA CYS A 134 -8.70 6.52 0.83
C CYS A 134 -9.94 6.99 0.07
N ALA A 135 -9.90 8.20 -0.48
CA ALA A 135 -11.03 8.73 -1.23
C ALA A 135 -11.28 7.97 -2.54
N THR A 136 -10.25 7.48 -3.20
CA THR A 136 -10.39 6.71 -4.45
C THR A 136 -10.90 5.29 -4.22
N CYS A 137 -10.78 4.76 -2.98
CA CYS A 137 -11.31 3.46 -2.61
C CYS A 137 -12.80 3.56 -2.26
N ASP A 138 -13.14 4.49 -1.36
CA ASP A 138 -14.43 4.52 -0.69
C ASP A 138 -15.30 5.71 -1.10
N GLY A 139 -14.74 6.69 -1.79
CA GLY A 139 -15.43 7.94 -2.11
C GLY A 139 -16.70 7.75 -2.95
N PHE A 140 -16.76 6.71 -3.77
CA PHE A 140 -17.94 6.40 -4.58
C PHE A 140 -19.18 6.11 -3.73
N PHE A 141 -19.03 5.49 -2.56
CA PHE A 141 -20.13 5.22 -1.63
C PHE A 141 -20.76 6.48 -1.04
N TYR A 142 -20.07 7.61 -1.13
CA TYR A 142 -20.52 8.92 -0.64
C TYR A 142 -20.89 9.89 -1.76
N LYS A 143 -21.16 9.34 -2.97
CA LYS A 143 -21.62 10.14 -4.11
C LYS A 143 -22.84 10.99 -3.73
N ASP A 144 -22.84 12.26 -4.18
CA ASP A 144 -23.89 13.25 -3.93
C ASP A 144 -24.10 13.60 -2.43
N GLN A 145 -23.24 13.13 -1.53
CA GLN A 145 -23.27 13.43 -0.10
C GLN A 145 -22.32 14.58 0.26
N GLU A 146 -22.51 15.15 1.44
CA GLU A 146 -21.60 16.14 2.02
C GLU A 146 -20.53 15.39 2.84
N VAL A 147 -19.26 15.67 2.57
CA VAL A 147 -18.11 14.97 3.16
C VAL A 147 -17.08 15.94 3.73
N ALA A 148 -16.23 15.48 4.64
CA ALA A 148 -15.12 16.24 5.18
C ALA A 148 -13.80 15.50 4.92
N VAL A 149 -12.79 16.24 4.46
CA VAL A 149 -11.40 15.78 4.36
C VAL A 149 -10.60 16.45 5.47
N ILE A 150 -9.97 15.64 6.32
CA ILE A 150 -9.23 16.12 7.48
C ILE A 150 -7.73 16.00 7.18
N GLY A 151 -7.07 17.14 7.07
CA GLY A 151 -5.65 17.24 6.74
C GLY A 151 -5.34 18.51 5.96
N GLY A 152 -4.05 18.85 5.83
CA GLY A 152 -3.58 20.02 5.09
C GLY A 152 -2.35 19.72 4.20
N GLY A 153 -2.00 18.44 4.03
CA GLY A 153 -0.92 18.00 3.14
C GLY A 153 -1.40 17.71 1.71
N ASN A 154 -0.47 17.28 0.85
CA ASN A 154 -0.76 16.98 -0.56
C ASN A 154 -1.86 15.92 -0.70
N THR A 155 -1.81 14.83 0.07
CA THR A 155 -2.83 13.78 0.05
C THR A 155 -4.22 14.34 0.33
N ALA A 156 -4.38 15.19 1.35
CA ALA A 156 -5.67 15.79 1.68
C ALA A 156 -6.19 16.70 0.54
N ALA A 157 -5.30 17.44 -0.13
CA ALA A 157 -5.65 18.27 -1.25
C ALA A 157 -6.08 17.43 -2.48
N GLU A 158 -5.35 16.36 -2.78
CA GLU A 158 -5.65 15.45 -3.89
C GLU A 158 -6.97 14.72 -3.66
N GLU A 159 -7.20 14.22 -2.46
CA GLU A 159 -8.45 13.54 -2.09
C GLU A 159 -9.64 14.49 -2.07
N ALA A 160 -9.48 15.72 -1.56
CA ALA A 160 -10.52 16.72 -1.64
C ALA A 160 -10.88 17.09 -3.08
N LEU A 161 -9.88 17.18 -3.96
CA LEU A 161 -10.10 17.44 -5.38
C LEU A 161 -10.81 16.26 -6.07
N TYR A 162 -10.48 15.02 -5.72
CA TYR A 162 -11.18 13.85 -6.22
C TYR A 162 -12.64 13.85 -5.77
N LEU A 163 -12.89 13.97 -4.47
CA LEU A 163 -14.23 13.98 -3.88
C LEU A 163 -15.11 15.12 -4.38
N SER A 164 -14.52 16.30 -4.71
CA SER A 164 -15.27 17.42 -5.26
C SER A 164 -15.96 17.15 -6.59
N ARG A 165 -15.55 16.08 -7.29
CA ARG A 165 -16.16 15.65 -8.57
C ARG A 165 -17.34 14.73 -8.40
N ILE A 166 -17.48 14.10 -7.23
CA ILE A 166 -18.48 13.05 -6.98
C ILE A 166 -19.42 13.38 -5.81
N CYS A 167 -18.95 14.15 -4.84
CA CYS A 167 -19.74 14.55 -3.67
C CYS A 167 -20.42 15.91 -3.89
N SER A 168 -21.53 16.14 -3.19
CA SER A 168 -22.27 17.42 -3.28
C SER A 168 -21.51 18.59 -2.65
N LYS A 169 -20.71 18.31 -1.62
CA LYS A 169 -19.88 19.30 -0.93
C LYS A 169 -18.72 18.65 -0.20
N VAL A 170 -17.57 19.29 -0.25
CA VAL A 170 -16.35 18.83 0.44
C VAL A 170 -15.87 19.93 1.37
N HIS A 171 -15.74 19.58 2.66
CA HIS A 171 -15.14 20.45 3.68
C HIS A 171 -13.69 20.03 3.88
N LEU A 172 -12.75 20.91 3.57
CA LEU A 172 -11.33 20.68 3.88
C LEU A 172 -11.02 21.28 5.26
N ILE A 173 -10.61 20.43 6.20
CA ILE A 173 -10.36 20.79 7.60
C ILE A 173 -8.88 20.56 7.91
N PRO A 174 -8.02 21.59 7.91
CA PRO A 174 -6.61 21.43 8.26
C PRO A 174 -6.47 21.17 9.78
N VAL A 175 -5.66 20.17 10.14
CA VAL A 175 -5.45 19.75 11.54
C VAL A 175 -4.45 20.68 12.26
N SER A 176 -3.65 21.43 11.52
CA SER A 176 -2.65 22.35 12.04
C SER A 176 -2.71 23.66 11.29
N TYR A 177 -2.45 24.77 11.97
CA TYR A 177 -2.28 26.11 11.37
C TYR A 177 -1.00 26.23 10.50
N THR A 178 -0.22 25.18 10.40
CA THR A 178 0.86 25.12 9.41
C THR A 178 0.23 24.98 8.04
N HIS A 179 0.26 26.07 7.31
CA HIS A 179 -0.18 26.33 5.96
C HIS A 179 -0.37 25.07 5.10
N LEU A 180 -1.48 25.03 4.33
CA LEU A 180 -1.48 24.38 3.04
C LEU A 180 -0.15 24.77 2.39
N ARG A 181 0.82 23.87 2.33
CA ARG A 181 2.04 24.14 1.60
C ARG A 181 1.65 24.24 0.14
N ALA A 182 1.41 25.45 -0.31
CA ALA A 182 1.52 25.74 -1.72
C ALA A 182 2.89 25.20 -2.13
N HIS A 183 2.97 24.42 -3.20
CA HIS A 183 4.23 24.13 -3.83
C HIS A 183 4.92 25.45 -4.04
N GLU A 184 6.02 25.70 -3.33
CA GLU A 184 6.98 26.68 -3.77
C GLU A 184 7.47 26.17 -5.12
N THR A 185 6.89 26.74 -6.18
CA THR A 185 7.48 26.65 -7.50
C THR A 185 8.78 27.44 -7.40
N GLY A 186 9.85 26.73 -7.05
CA GLY A 186 11.18 27.27 -7.12
C GLY A 186 11.45 27.66 -8.58
N ASN A 187 11.71 28.95 -8.74
CA ASN A 187 12.30 29.49 -9.95
C ASN A 187 13.67 28.86 -10.19
#